data_518a950017eb49a7d57accc4397b07e1
#
_entry.id   518a950017eb49a7d57accc4397b07e1
#
_cell.length_a   1.000
_cell.length_b   1.000
_cell.length_c   1.000
_cell.angle_alpha   90.00
_cell.angle_beta   90.00
_cell.angle_gamma   90.00
#
_symmetry.space_group_name_H-M   'P 1'
#
loop_
_entity.id
_entity.type
_entity.pdbx_description
1 polymer ?
#
loop_
_entity_poly.entity_id
_entity_poly.type
_entity_poly.pdbx_seq_one_letter_code
_entity_poly.pdbx_strand_id
1 'polypeptide(L)'
;DIGCYGSEIETPTLDRLAHNGIQFTQFYNTGRCCPTRASLLSGLYPHQAGIGHMMNDRGFPGYRGEFGDNCCTIAEALQPAGYRNYMAGKWHITHNLTPEHENDKKNWPLQRGFDRFYGTIHGAGSFFDPNTLVRDNTLISPYADPSYKPESYYYTDAIADHAVRFIQEHDDAKPFFMYVTFTAAHWPMHAKQQDMDKYKGRYKEGYSAIRATRYHKMLQQHVVDADATTLWPLEAKWGEQGEYWPWDERNMEVYAAMVDSMDQGIGKIIHALETTHALDNTLVCYMQDNGGCAEKMGRGNIGKPKASTPPLPPMKSDALQPDMIPKQTRDGY
;
A
#
# COMPACT_ATOMS: atom_id res chain seq x y z
N ASP A 1 -3.15 9.26 8.22
CA ASP A 1 -4.48 8.76 8.59
C ASP A 1 -4.40 7.57 9.57
N ILE A 2 -3.54 7.68 10.61
CA ILE A 2 -3.40 6.69 11.68
C ILE A 2 -3.60 7.34 13.04
N GLY A 3 -4.01 6.56 14.06
CA GLY A 3 -4.46 7.06 15.37
C GLY A 3 -3.43 7.91 16.10
N CYS A 4 -2.16 7.47 16.13
CA CYS A 4 -1.07 8.20 16.80
C CYS A 4 -0.75 9.57 16.18
N TYR A 5 -1.28 9.88 15.00
CA TYR A 5 -1.26 11.23 14.39
C TYR A 5 -2.64 11.90 14.36
N GLY A 6 -3.53 11.53 15.29
CA GLY A 6 -4.81 12.20 15.52
C GLY A 6 -5.98 11.70 14.68
N SER A 7 -5.82 10.67 13.84
CA SER A 7 -6.92 10.11 13.05
C SER A 7 -8.02 9.51 13.91
N GLU A 8 -9.24 9.47 13.35
CA GLU A 8 -10.37 8.73 13.89
C GLU A 8 -10.35 7.25 13.49
N ILE A 9 -9.47 6.86 12.57
CA ILE A 9 -9.31 5.47 12.15
C ILE A 9 -8.54 4.71 13.22
N GLU A 10 -9.03 3.54 13.57
CA GLU A 10 -8.44 2.71 14.62
C GLU A 10 -7.23 1.96 14.09
N THR A 11 -6.05 2.27 14.65
CA THR A 11 -4.78 1.64 14.28
C THR A 11 -3.99 1.24 15.54
N PRO A 12 -4.54 0.32 16.36
CA PRO A 12 -3.98 0.01 17.67
C PRO A 12 -2.57 -0.56 17.62
N THR A 13 -2.19 -1.25 16.55
CA THR A 13 -0.83 -1.76 16.40
C THR A 13 0.17 -0.64 16.16
N LEU A 14 -0.13 0.26 15.23
CA LEU A 14 0.71 1.42 14.94
C LEU A 14 0.76 2.40 16.12
N ASP A 15 -0.36 2.58 16.82
CA ASP A 15 -0.42 3.41 18.03
C ASP A 15 0.48 2.84 19.15
N ARG A 16 0.49 1.50 19.33
CA ARG A 16 1.40 0.82 20.25
C ARG A 16 2.86 0.99 19.87
N LEU A 17 3.18 0.84 18.56
CA LEU A 17 4.55 1.06 18.06
C LEU A 17 5.01 2.50 18.30
N ALA A 18 4.15 3.48 18.03
CA ALA A 18 4.44 4.89 18.25
C ALA A 18 4.65 5.21 19.73
N HIS A 19 3.82 4.64 20.63
CA HIS A 19 3.93 4.83 22.07
C HIS A 19 5.24 4.28 22.63
N ASN A 20 5.74 3.18 22.09
CA ASN A 20 6.98 2.52 22.52
C ASN A 20 8.21 2.92 21.67
N GLY A 21 8.06 3.86 20.76
CA GLY A 21 9.10 4.24 19.81
C GLY A 21 9.27 5.75 19.68
N ILE A 22 9.66 6.17 18.47
CA ILE A 22 9.86 7.58 18.12
C ILE A 22 8.83 7.98 17.08
N GLN A 23 8.08 9.04 17.33
CA GLN A 23 7.23 9.71 16.37
C GLN A 23 7.93 10.94 15.77
N PHE A 24 7.99 11.01 14.43
CA PHE A 24 8.53 12.17 13.75
C PHE A 24 7.39 13.12 13.37
N THR A 25 7.50 14.39 13.77
CA THR A 25 6.57 15.46 13.37
C THR A 25 7.04 16.20 12.13
N GLN A 26 8.31 16.02 11.73
CA GLN A 26 8.98 16.64 10.58
C GLN A 26 9.68 15.55 9.76
N PHE A 27 8.91 14.75 9.02
CA PHE A 27 9.42 13.69 8.16
C PHE A 27 8.84 13.85 6.75
N TYR A 28 9.70 14.03 5.76
CA TYR A 28 9.31 14.39 4.41
C TYR A 28 9.58 13.26 3.43
N ASN A 29 8.70 13.09 2.46
CA ASN A 29 8.87 12.21 1.31
C ASN A 29 8.88 13.02 0.01
N THR A 30 8.94 12.36 -1.14
CA THR A 30 8.96 13.04 -2.45
C THR A 30 7.58 13.19 -3.09
N GLY A 31 6.52 13.03 -2.32
CA GLY A 31 5.14 13.35 -2.67
C GLY A 31 4.41 12.37 -3.58
N ARG A 32 5.09 11.35 -4.14
CA ARG A 32 4.49 10.31 -4.98
C ARG A 32 5.16 8.96 -4.74
N CYS A 33 4.39 7.88 -4.98
CA CYS A 33 4.81 6.52 -4.69
C CYS A 33 6.14 6.11 -5.38
N CYS A 34 6.26 6.19 -6.71
CA CYS A 34 7.49 5.78 -7.40
C CYS A 34 8.72 6.59 -6.96
N PRO A 35 8.68 7.94 -6.97
CA PRO A 35 9.80 8.76 -6.51
C PRO A 35 10.21 8.49 -5.06
N THR A 36 9.25 8.40 -4.13
CA THR A 36 9.55 8.12 -2.72
C THR A 36 10.18 6.75 -2.53
N ARG A 37 9.63 5.71 -3.19
CA ARG A 37 10.17 4.34 -3.12
C ARG A 37 11.57 4.26 -3.69
N ALA A 38 11.82 4.96 -4.81
CA ALA A 38 13.15 5.03 -5.41
C ALA A 38 14.16 5.69 -4.47
N SER A 39 13.79 6.82 -3.88
CA SER A 39 14.65 7.52 -2.92
C SER A 39 14.90 6.71 -1.66
N LEU A 40 13.87 6.09 -1.09
CA LEU A 40 13.97 5.26 0.10
C LEU A 40 14.92 4.08 -0.12
N LEU A 41 14.76 3.35 -1.23
CA LEU A 41 15.55 2.15 -1.48
C LEU A 41 16.97 2.43 -1.94
N SER A 42 17.24 3.57 -2.58
CA SER A 42 18.56 3.87 -3.16
C SER A 42 19.36 4.92 -2.37
N GLY A 43 18.72 5.69 -1.48
CA GLY A 43 19.35 6.84 -0.82
C GLY A 43 19.62 8.02 -1.76
N LEU A 44 19.13 7.99 -2.99
CA LEU A 44 19.32 9.04 -4.01
C LEU A 44 18.08 9.91 -4.15
N TYR A 45 18.27 11.13 -4.66
CA TYR A 45 17.10 11.86 -5.16
C TYR A 45 16.44 11.10 -6.32
N PRO A 46 15.10 11.15 -6.46
CA PRO A 46 14.40 10.31 -7.43
C PRO A 46 14.84 10.58 -8.88
N HIS A 47 15.22 11.81 -9.21
CA HIS A 47 15.76 12.15 -10.52
C HIS A 47 17.16 11.55 -10.77
N GLN A 48 17.99 11.41 -9.73
CA GLN A 48 19.28 10.72 -9.83
C GLN A 48 19.08 9.21 -10.04
N ALA A 49 18.04 8.66 -9.40
CA ALA A 49 17.66 7.25 -9.56
C ALA A 49 17.00 6.94 -10.92
N GLY A 50 16.61 7.98 -11.69
CA GLY A 50 15.90 7.82 -12.97
C GLY A 50 14.39 7.78 -12.83
N ILE A 51 13.84 7.98 -11.62
CA ILE A 51 12.40 7.85 -11.30
C ILE A 51 11.87 9.17 -10.73
N GLY A 52 12.14 10.28 -11.41
CA GLY A 52 11.61 11.60 -11.03
C GLY A 52 10.09 11.75 -11.20
N HIS A 53 9.42 10.78 -11.81
CA HIS A 53 7.97 10.70 -11.96
C HIS A 53 7.50 9.23 -11.80
N MET A 54 6.49 8.81 -12.57
CA MET A 54 5.97 7.45 -12.57
C MET A 54 6.79 6.52 -13.49
N MET A 55 6.27 5.33 -13.80
CA MET A 55 6.97 4.24 -14.50
C MET A 55 7.14 4.43 -16.02
N ASN A 56 6.72 5.56 -16.58
CA ASN A 56 6.85 5.81 -18.02
C ASN A 56 8.19 6.47 -18.32
N ASP A 57 8.95 5.92 -19.26
CA ASP A 57 10.11 6.59 -19.82
C ASP A 57 9.68 7.84 -20.61
N ARG A 58 10.28 8.98 -20.26
CA ARG A 58 10.03 10.28 -20.91
C ARG A 58 11.22 10.74 -21.77
N GLY A 59 12.19 9.86 -22.00
CA GLY A 59 13.38 10.14 -22.83
C GLY A 59 14.45 10.98 -22.14
N PHE A 60 14.38 11.17 -20.82
CA PHE A 60 15.40 11.92 -20.05
C PHE A 60 16.00 11.07 -18.93
N PRO A 61 17.29 11.22 -18.59
CA PRO A 61 17.95 10.40 -17.58
C PRO A 61 17.25 10.38 -16.22
N GLY A 62 16.69 11.51 -15.79
CA GLY A 62 15.95 11.60 -14.52
C GLY A 62 14.51 11.06 -14.56
N TYR A 63 14.02 10.63 -15.71
CA TYR A 63 12.63 10.23 -15.95
C TYR A 63 12.55 8.95 -16.80
N ARG A 64 13.45 8.00 -16.55
CA ARG A 64 13.45 6.69 -17.24
C ARG A 64 12.27 5.80 -16.83
N GLY A 65 11.69 6.05 -15.65
CA GLY A 65 10.60 5.24 -15.10
C GLY A 65 11.06 3.93 -14.45
N GLU A 66 12.37 3.70 -14.38
CA GLU A 66 13.01 2.58 -13.70
C GLU A 66 14.38 2.97 -13.13
N PHE A 67 14.93 2.12 -12.25
CA PHE A 67 16.28 2.33 -11.73
C PHE A 67 17.34 2.31 -12.83
N GLY A 68 18.25 3.28 -12.76
CA GLY A 68 19.47 3.27 -13.54
C GLY A 68 20.54 2.32 -13.00
N ASP A 69 21.57 2.09 -13.81
CA ASP A 69 22.73 1.26 -13.44
C ASP A 69 23.56 1.89 -12.30
N ASN A 70 23.36 3.16 -12.03
CA ASN A 70 23.98 3.92 -10.93
C ASN A 70 23.27 3.74 -9.57
N CYS A 71 22.20 2.97 -9.50
CA CYS A 71 21.45 2.76 -8.27
C CYS A 71 21.86 1.46 -7.59
N CYS A 72 22.13 1.54 -6.29
CA CYS A 72 22.25 0.39 -5.41
C CYS A 72 21.09 0.47 -4.41
N THR A 73 20.33 -0.60 -4.25
CA THR A 73 19.24 -0.65 -3.27
C THR A 73 19.76 -0.99 -1.88
N ILE A 74 18.97 -0.72 -0.84
CA ILE A 74 19.27 -1.18 0.54
C ILE A 74 19.50 -2.69 0.55
N ALA A 75 18.68 -3.46 -0.17
CA ALA A 75 18.81 -4.91 -0.23
C ALA A 75 20.15 -5.34 -0.86
N GLU A 76 20.55 -4.73 -2.00
CA GLU A 76 21.85 -4.98 -2.62
C GLU A 76 23.02 -4.59 -1.72
N ALA A 77 22.89 -3.48 -0.98
CA ALA A 77 23.94 -3.01 -0.06
C ALA A 77 24.11 -3.92 1.17
N LEU A 78 23.04 -4.57 1.62
CA LEU A 78 23.06 -5.46 2.79
C LEU A 78 23.49 -6.90 2.45
N GLN A 79 23.38 -7.35 1.21
CA GLN A 79 23.79 -8.71 0.80
C GLN A 79 25.25 -9.05 1.20
N PRO A 80 26.27 -8.21 0.94
CA PRO A 80 27.64 -8.50 1.34
C PRO A 80 27.84 -8.64 2.85
N ALA A 81 26.95 -8.02 3.65
CA ALA A 81 26.94 -8.14 5.12
C ALA A 81 26.22 -9.42 5.61
N GLY A 82 25.77 -10.28 4.72
CA GLY A 82 25.16 -11.57 5.03
C GLY A 82 23.67 -11.51 5.34
N TYR A 83 23.01 -10.37 5.10
CA TYR A 83 21.56 -10.23 5.29
C TYR A 83 20.77 -11.12 4.34
N ARG A 84 19.65 -11.63 4.81
CA ARG A 84 18.55 -12.14 3.99
C ARG A 84 17.54 -11.01 3.74
N ASN A 85 17.19 -10.81 2.49
CA ASN A 85 16.34 -9.68 2.09
C ASN A 85 15.00 -10.17 1.57
N TYR A 86 13.91 -9.74 2.19
CA TYR A 86 12.56 -10.16 1.88
C TYR A 86 11.69 -8.97 1.49
N MET A 87 10.80 -9.20 0.54
CA MET A 87 9.83 -8.19 0.16
C MET A 87 8.42 -8.76 0.03
N ALA A 88 7.44 -8.07 0.63
CA ALA A 88 6.03 -8.37 0.47
C ALA A 88 5.25 -7.09 0.13
N GLY A 89 4.52 -7.08 -1.00
CA GLY A 89 3.67 -5.99 -1.41
C GLY A 89 4.08 -5.28 -2.71
N LYS A 90 3.74 -4.01 -2.81
CA LYS A 90 3.88 -3.18 -4.01
C LYS A 90 5.34 -2.81 -4.30
N TRP A 91 5.84 -3.11 -5.52
CA TRP A 91 7.16 -2.69 -6.00
C TRP A 91 7.16 -1.28 -6.60
N HIS A 92 6.57 -1.12 -7.76
CA HIS A 92 6.27 0.15 -8.43
C HIS A 92 7.48 1.04 -8.78
N ILE A 93 8.64 0.47 -9.08
CA ILE A 93 9.86 1.18 -9.48
C ILE A 93 10.60 0.53 -10.64
N THR A 94 9.84 -0.02 -11.58
CA THR A 94 10.30 -0.56 -12.86
C THR A 94 9.28 -0.21 -13.93
N HIS A 95 9.60 -0.43 -15.21
CA HIS A 95 8.66 -0.20 -16.31
C HIS A 95 7.31 -0.91 -16.11
N ASN A 96 6.27 -0.35 -16.71
CA ASN A 96 4.99 -1.04 -16.84
C ASN A 96 5.17 -2.37 -17.58
N LEU A 97 4.48 -3.41 -17.11
CA LEU A 97 4.41 -4.68 -17.81
C LEU A 97 3.52 -4.51 -19.05
N THR A 98 4.18 -4.28 -20.17
CA THR A 98 3.57 -4.29 -21.51
C THR A 98 4.12 -5.50 -22.28
N PRO A 99 3.53 -5.90 -23.41
CA PRO A 99 4.07 -6.98 -24.24
C PRO A 99 5.55 -6.77 -24.62
N GLU A 100 6.01 -5.52 -24.71
CA GLU A 100 7.40 -5.16 -25.02
C GLU A 100 8.34 -5.38 -23.83
N HIS A 101 7.82 -5.27 -22.60
CA HIS A 101 8.59 -5.33 -21.33
C HIS A 101 8.23 -6.50 -20.42
N GLU A 102 7.37 -7.43 -20.86
CA GLU A 102 6.92 -8.55 -20.00
C GLU A 102 8.06 -9.47 -19.57
N ASN A 103 9.11 -9.56 -20.35
CA ASN A 103 10.30 -10.37 -20.10
C ASN A 103 11.48 -9.57 -19.52
N ASP A 104 11.36 -8.24 -19.42
CA ASP A 104 12.39 -7.41 -18.80
C ASP A 104 12.21 -7.37 -17.28
N LYS A 105 12.96 -8.24 -16.61
CA LYS A 105 12.93 -8.34 -15.14
C LYS A 105 14.14 -7.68 -14.49
N LYS A 106 14.98 -6.93 -15.24
CA LYS A 106 16.23 -6.32 -14.75
C LYS A 106 16.05 -5.56 -13.42
N ASN A 107 14.96 -4.85 -13.29
CA ASN A 107 14.65 -4.04 -12.12
C ASN A 107 13.52 -4.63 -11.24
N TRP A 108 13.27 -5.95 -11.32
CA TRP A 108 12.35 -6.61 -10.41
C TRP A 108 13.03 -6.89 -9.05
N PRO A 109 12.27 -7.14 -7.97
CA PRO A 109 12.84 -7.24 -6.62
C PRO A 109 14.00 -8.22 -6.48
N LEU A 110 13.91 -9.44 -7.07
CA LEU A 110 14.99 -10.42 -6.97
C LEU A 110 16.29 -9.97 -7.64
N GLN A 111 16.19 -9.23 -8.74
CA GLN A 111 17.34 -8.66 -9.46
C GLN A 111 17.89 -7.40 -8.76
N ARG A 112 17.16 -6.91 -7.76
CA ARG A 112 17.50 -5.73 -6.95
C ARG A 112 17.78 -6.09 -5.49
N GLY A 113 18.33 -7.31 -5.26
CA GLY A 113 18.91 -7.73 -4.00
C GLY A 113 17.97 -8.43 -3.02
N PHE A 114 16.72 -8.68 -3.38
CA PHE A 114 15.78 -9.45 -2.53
C PHE A 114 15.91 -10.95 -2.82
N ASP A 115 15.91 -11.77 -1.77
CA ASP A 115 15.96 -13.24 -1.87
C ASP A 115 14.59 -13.83 -2.17
N ARG A 116 13.52 -13.19 -1.67
CA ARG A 116 12.11 -13.61 -1.86
C ARG A 116 11.22 -12.40 -2.08
N PHE A 117 10.22 -12.59 -2.92
CA PHE A 117 9.23 -11.57 -3.21
C PHE A 117 7.83 -12.16 -3.37
N TYR A 118 6.85 -11.51 -2.76
CA TYR A 118 5.44 -11.70 -3.06
C TYR A 118 4.74 -10.35 -3.15
N GLY A 119 4.18 -10.01 -4.30
CA GLY A 119 3.52 -8.73 -4.44
C GLY A 119 3.25 -8.33 -5.88
N THR A 120 2.90 -7.06 -6.08
CA THR A 120 2.59 -6.51 -7.41
C THR A 120 3.72 -5.67 -7.96
N ILE A 121 3.97 -5.79 -9.27
CA ILE A 121 4.93 -4.93 -9.97
C ILE A 121 4.32 -3.54 -10.16
N HIS A 122 3.03 -3.44 -10.52
CA HIS A 122 2.34 -2.16 -10.66
C HIS A 122 1.92 -1.57 -9.30
N GLY A 123 1.56 -0.29 -9.34
CA GLY A 123 1.31 0.52 -8.14
C GLY A 123 -0.09 0.45 -7.56
N ALA A 124 -1.05 -0.07 -8.31
CA ALA A 124 -2.44 -0.18 -7.92
C ALA A 124 -3.09 -1.37 -8.62
N GLY A 125 -4.22 -1.81 -8.11
CA GLY A 125 -4.99 -2.92 -8.66
C GLY A 125 -6.11 -3.34 -7.71
N SER A 126 -6.94 -4.28 -8.15
CA SER A 126 -7.95 -4.86 -7.28
C SER A 126 -7.33 -5.52 -6.06
N PHE A 127 -7.90 -5.30 -4.88
CA PHE A 127 -7.48 -5.98 -3.65
C PHE A 127 -7.96 -7.44 -3.57
N PHE A 128 -8.95 -7.81 -4.39
CA PHE A 128 -9.45 -9.17 -4.47
C PHE A 128 -8.86 -9.95 -5.65
N ASP A 129 -8.38 -9.26 -6.69
CA ASP A 129 -7.79 -9.86 -7.90
C ASP A 129 -6.74 -8.91 -8.49
N PRO A 130 -5.57 -8.76 -7.84
CA PRO A 130 -4.56 -7.80 -8.25
C PRO A 130 -3.94 -8.18 -9.60
N ASN A 131 -3.84 -7.19 -10.49
CA ASN A 131 -3.05 -7.32 -11.70
C ASN A 131 -1.56 -7.34 -11.37
N THR A 132 -0.75 -7.94 -12.22
CA THR A 132 0.72 -8.04 -12.07
C THR A 132 1.19 -8.62 -10.73
N LEU A 133 0.39 -9.53 -10.14
CA LEU A 133 0.80 -10.27 -8.96
C LEU A 133 1.92 -11.24 -9.31
N VAL A 134 2.97 -11.23 -8.50
CA VAL A 134 4.20 -11.99 -8.73
C VAL A 134 4.59 -12.74 -7.45
N ARG A 135 5.05 -13.98 -7.62
CA ARG A 135 5.87 -14.70 -6.65
C ARG A 135 7.27 -14.82 -7.22
N ASP A 136 8.23 -14.23 -6.54
CA ASP A 136 9.63 -14.15 -6.97
C ASP A 136 9.75 -13.52 -8.37
N ASN A 137 9.91 -14.30 -9.42
CA ASN A 137 9.97 -13.85 -10.81
C ASN A 137 8.83 -14.39 -11.69
N THR A 138 7.76 -14.93 -11.09
CA THR A 138 6.67 -15.55 -11.83
C THR A 138 5.36 -14.82 -11.60
N LEU A 139 4.71 -14.36 -12.68
CA LEU A 139 3.35 -13.85 -12.63
C LEU A 139 2.38 -14.97 -12.21
N ILE A 140 1.52 -14.68 -11.27
CA ILE A 140 0.56 -15.66 -10.72
C ILE A 140 -0.84 -15.07 -10.62
N SER A 141 -1.84 -15.95 -10.71
CA SER A 141 -3.21 -15.65 -10.31
C SER A 141 -3.40 -16.02 -8.84
N PRO A 142 -4.01 -15.18 -8.01
CA PRO A 142 -4.28 -15.52 -6.61
C PRO A 142 -5.23 -16.71 -6.47
N TYR A 143 -6.01 -17.03 -7.50
CA TYR A 143 -6.98 -18.12 -7.53
C TYR A 143 -6.40 -19.47 -8.02
N ALA A 144 -5.18 -19.46 -8.52
CA ALA A 144 -4.47 -20.68 -8.95
C ALA A 144 -3.12 -20.89 -8.22
N ASP A 145 -2.80 -20.05 -7.24
CA ASP A 145 -1.57 -20.17 -6.48
C ASP A 145 -1.58 -21.42 -5.59
N PRO A 146 -0.75 -22.45 -5.84
CA PRO A 146 -0.73 -23.65 -5.04
C PRO A 146 -0.17 -23.45 -3.63
N SER A 147 0.59 -22.37 -3.42
CA SER A 147 1.33 -22.09 -2.20
C SER A 147 0.58 -21.20 -1.22
N TYR A 148 -0.52 -20.57 -1.63
CA TYR A 148 -1.33 -19.70 -0.78
C TYR A 148 -2.81 -19.79 -1.18
N LYS A 149 -3.62 -20.45 -0.33
CA LYS A 149 -5.05 -20.73 -0.58
C LYS A 149 -5.89 -20.28 0.61
N PRO A 150 -6.08 -18.98 0.83
CA PRO A 150 -6.98 -18.49 1.88
C PRO A 150 -8.43 -18.82 1.50
N GLU A 151 -9.32 -18.84 2.48
CA GLU A 151 -10.76 -18.98 2.25
C GLU A 151 -11.31 -17.86 1.36
N SER A 152 -10.85 -16.64 1.58
CA SER A 152 -11.12 -15.48 0.75
C SER A 152 -9.83 -14.69 0.52
N TYR A 153 -9.48 -14.49 -0.73
CA TYR A 153 -8.29 -13.72 -1.06
C TYR A 153 -8.54 -12.21 -0.88
N TYR A 154 -7.67 -11.58 -0.10
CA TYR A 154 -7.59 -10.13 0.03
C TYR A 154 -6.12 -9.70 0.07
N TYR A 155 -5.71 -8.82 -0.82
CA TYR A 155 -4.28 -8.54 -1.08
C TYR A 155 -3.56 -7.97 0.15
N THR A 156 -4.22 -7.14 0.96
CA THR A 156 -3.64 -6.63 2.23
C THR A 156 -3.31 -7.79 3.18
N ASP A 157 -4.22 -8.76 3.32
CA ASP A 157 -3.98 -9.95 4.15
C ASP A 157 -2.84 -10.80 3.55
N ALA A 158 -2.83 -11.00 2.23
CA ALA A 158 -1.80 -11.78 1.56
C ALA A 158 -0.38 -11.18 1.72
N ILE A 159 -0.25 -9.86 1.69
CA ILE A 159 1.02 -9.16 1.98
C ILE A 159 1.49 -9.50 3.40
N ALA A 160 0.61 -9.34 4.39
CA ALA A 160 0.94 -9.63 5.78
C ALA A 160 1.29 -11.10 6.01
N ASP A 161 0.49 -12.02 5.46
CA ASP A 161 0.68 -13.46 5.63
C ASP A 161 2.01 -13.94 4.99
N HIS A 162 2.41 -13.37 3.85
CA HIS A 162 3.72 -13.67 3.24
C HIS A 162 4.87 -13.06 4.04
N ALA A 163 4.73 -11.85 4.59
CA ALA A 163 5.71 -11.27 5.49
C ALA A 163 5.89 -12.13 6.75
N VAL A 164 4.78 -12.57 7.38
CA VAL A 164 4.79 -13.51 8.50
C VAL A 164 5.50 -14.81 8.14
N ARG A 165 5.16 -15.39 6.99
CA ARG A 165 5.79 -16.61 6.50
C ARG A 165 7.30 -16.45 6.30
N PHE A 166 7.75 -15.30 5.75
CA PHE A 166 9.17 -15.03 5.56
C PHE A 166 9.92 -14.92 6.91
N ILE A 167 9.29 -14.36 7.95
CA ILE A 167 9.84 -14.31 9.31
C ILE A 167 9.94 -15.72 9.90
N GLN A 168 8.88 -16.51 9.81
CA GLN A 168 8.82 -17.87 10.39
C GLN A 168 9.77 -18.86 9.71
N GLU A 169 10.02 -18.69 8.41
CA GLU A 169 10.94 -19.52 7.62
C GLU A 169 12.37 -18.96 7.58
N HIS A 170 12.63 -17.86 8.30
CA HIS A 170 13.96 -17.23 8.34
C HIS A 170 14.97 -18.08 9.10
N ASP A 171 16.22 -18.11 8.61
CA ASP A 171 17.35 -18.71 9.29
C ASP A 171 17.89 -17.74 10.36
N ASP A 172 17.61 -18.00 11.63
CA ASP A 172 17.98 -17.17 12.78
C ASP A 172 19.49 -16.89 12.91
N ALA A 173 20.34 -17.65 12.22
CA ALA A 173 21.79 -17.42 12.21
C ALA A 173 22.18 -16.16 11.40
N LYS A 174 21.27 -15.56 10.65
CA LYS A 174 21.53 -14.43 9.76
C LYS A 174 20.66 -13.23 10.13
N PRO A 175 21.17 -12.00 9.93
CA PRO A 175 20.30 -10.84 9.99
C PRO A 175 19.37 -10.79 8.76
N PHE A 176 18.22 -10.12 8.89
CA PHE A 176 17.32 -9.89 7.75
C PHE A 176 16.99 -8.43 7.56
N PHE A 177 16.66 -8.07 6.33
CA PHE A 177 15.99 -6.86 5.93
C PHE A 177 14.65 -7.23 5.29
N MET A 178 13.58 -6.60 5.76
CA MET A 178 12.25 -6.84 5.19
C MET A 178 11.60 -5.53 4.77
N TYR A 179 11.16 -5.47 3.52
CA TYR A 179 10.43 -4.35 2.94
C TYR A 179 8.97 -4.74 2.71
N VAL A 180 8.10 -4.32 3.63
CA VAL A 180 6.65 -4.58 3.54
C VAL A 180 5.95 -3.35 3.03
N THR A 181 5.26 -3.48 1.90
CA THR A 181 4.71 -2.33 1.18
C THR A 181 3.24 -2.54 0.84
N PHE A 182 2.38 -2.20 1.81
CA PHE A 182 0.95 -2.27 1.61
C PHE A 182 0.49 -1.31 0.49
N THR A 183 -0.49 -1.75 -0.30
CA THR A 183 -1.15 -0.90 -1.30
C THR A 183 -2.31 -0.11 -0.68
N ALA A 184 -2.83 -0.56 0.47
CA ALA A 184 -3.88 0.14 1.22
C ALA A 184 -3.37 1.55 1.68
N ALA A 185 -4.19 2.62 1.57
CA ALA A 185 -5.55 2.60 1.02
C ALA A 185 -5.64 3.27 -0.36
N HIS A 186 -4.90 2.72 -1.35
CA HIS A 186 -4.93 3.20 -2.73
C HIS A 186 -6.24 2.78 -3.43
N TRP A 187 -6.68 3.52 -4.43
CA TRP A 187 -7.77 3.07 -5.30
C TRP A 187 -7.30 1.87 -6.18
N PRO A 188 -8.24 1.03 -6.69
CA PRO A 188 -9.68 1.01 -6.43
C PRO A 188 -9.98 0.70 -4.95
N MET A 189 -11.04 1.38 -4.43
CA MET A 189 -11.40 1.30 -3.01
C MET A 189 -12.12 -0.02 -2.73
N HIS A 190 -11.38 -1.00 -2.24
CA HIS A 190 -11.89 -2.33 -1.92
C HIS A 190 -11.55 -2.69 -0.47
N ALA A 191 -12.55 -3.01 0.34
CA ALA A 191 -12.38 -3.48 1.71
C ALA A 191 -13.26 -4.70 2.01
N LYS A 192 -12.88 -5.46 3.03
CA LYS A 192 -13.69 -6.58 3.53
C LYS A 192 -14.95 -6.03 4.21
N GLN A 193 -16.09 -6.70 4.01
CA GLN A 193 -17.38 -6.25 4.56
C GLN A 193 -17.33 -6.06 6.08
N GLN A 194 -16.73 -7.02 6.79
CA GLN A 194 -16.59 -6.96 8.24
C GLN A 194 -15.83 -5.74 8.74
N ASP A 195 -14.80 -5.28 8.01
CA ASP A 195 -14.04 -4.10 8.38
C ASP A 195 -14.80 -2.81 8.03
N MET A 196 -15.57 -2.80 6.93
CA MET A 196 -16.46 -1.67 6.60
C MET A 196 -17.57 -1.48 7.62
N ASP A 197 -18.10 -2.57 8.19
CA ASP A 197 -19.17 -2.51 9.17
C ASP A 197 -18.76 -1.80 10.48
N LYS A 198 -17.46 -1.82 10.83
CA LYS A 198 -16.91 -1.08 11.98
C LYS A 198 -17.04 0.45 11.81
N TYR A 199 -16.99 0.95 10.58
CA TYR A 199 -16.97 2.38 10.26
C TYR A 199 -18.31 2.90 9.77
N LYS A 200 -19.34 2.05 9.70
CA LYS A 200 -20.66 2.44 9.20
C LYS A 200 -21.23 3.62 9.99
N GLY A 201 -21.55 4.70 9.28
CA GLY A 201 -22.12 5.93 9.83
C GLY A 201 -21.14 6.81 10.62
N ARG A 202 -19.84 6.48 10.65
CA ARG A 202 -18.81 7.27 11.36
C ARG A 202 -18.59 8.64 10.73
N TYR A 203 -18.85 8.78 9.44
CA TYR A 203 -18.59 9.99 8.66
C TYR A 203 -19.85 10.85 8.37
N LYS A 204 -21.01 10.47 8.91
CA LYS A 204 -22.29 11.16 8.66
C LYS A 204 -22.31 12.65 9.05
N GLU A 205 -21.42 13.08 9.96
CA GLU A 205 -21.31 14.48 10.39
C GLU A 205 -20.50 15.35 9.41
N GLY A 206 -19.90 14.74 8.40
CA GLY A 206 -19.21 15.44 7.33
C GLY A 206 -17.72 15.67 7.56
N TYR A 207 -17.04 16.09 6.50
CA TYR A 207 -15.59 16.29 6.51
C TYR A 207 -15.13 17.39 7.46
N SER A 208 -15.90 18.48 7.64
CA SER A 208 -15.54 19.58 8.53
C SER A 208 -15.45 19.14 9.98
N ALA A 209 -16.41 18.34 10.44
CA ALA A 209 -16.44 17.83 11.80
C ALA A 209 -15.26 16.88 12.07
N ILE A 210 -15.00 15.95 11.14
CA ILE A 210 -13.88 15.00 11.22
C ILE A 210 -12.54 15.75 11.23
N ARG A 211 -12.34 16.71 10.31
CA ARG A 211 -11.10 17.50 10.24
C ARG A 211 -10.86 18.33 11.50
N ALA A 212 -11.90 18.96 12.04
CA ALA A 212 -11.80 19.72 13.27
C ALA A 212 -11.40 18.81 14.45
N THR A 213 -12.04 17.66 14.59
CA THR A 213 -11.72 16.67 15.63
C THR A 213 -10.28 16.17 15.49
N ARG A 214 -9.87 15.83 14.28
CA ARG A 214 -8.51 15.38 13.97
C ARG A 214 -7.47 16.45 14.32
N TYR A 215 -7.72 17.70 13.91
CA TYR A 215 -6.85 18.84 14.24
C TYR A 215 -6.70 19.06 15.74
N HIS A 216 -7.80 19.01 16.51
CA HIS A 216 -7.74 19.11 17.98
C HIS A 216 -6.93 17.98 18.62
N LYS A 217 -7.08 16.76 18.15
CA LYS A 217 -6.25 15.63 18.62
C LYS A 217 -4.76 15.84 18.30
N MET A 218 -4.44 16.32 17.09
CA MET A 218 -3.05 16.61 16.71
C MET A 218 -2.41 17.68 17.60
N LEU A 219 -3.16 18.71 18.01
CA LEU A 219 -2.71 19.70 18.97
C LEU A 219 -2.49 19.09 20.36
N GLN A 220 -3.43 18.27 20.83
CA GLN A 220 -3.32 17.58 22.13
C GLN A 220 -2.14 16.61 22.20
N GLN A 221 -1.83 15.97 21.09
CA GLN A 221 -0.71 15.02 20.95
C GLN A 221 0.62 15.71 20.60
N HIS A 222 0.65 17.04 20.52
CA HIS A 222 1.81 17.81 20.09
C HIS A 222 2.38 17.42 18.73
N VAL A 223 1.55 16.88 17.82
CA VAL A 223 1.91 16.58 16.44
C VAL A 223 2.07 17.86 15.63
N VAL A 224 1.24 18.86 15.93
CA VAL A 224 1.30 20.21 15.33
C VAL A 224 1.28 21.27 16.42
N ASP A 225 1.86 22.42 16.12
CA ASP A 225 1.90 23.59 16.98
C ASP A 225 0.74 24.54 16.64
N ALA A 226 -0.02 24.99 17.62
CA ALA A 226 -1.13 25.91 17.45
C ALA A 226 -0.71 27.26 16.88
N ASP A 227 0.49 27.76 17.24
CA ASP A 227 1.01 29.04 16.76
C ASP A 227 1.54 28.96 15.31
N ALA A 228 1.95 27.75 14.89
CA ALA A 228 2.51 27.52 13.56
C ALA A 228 1.53 26.91 12.55
N THR A 229 0.37 26.40 13.02
CA THR A 229 -0.53 25.61 12.19
C THR A 229 -1.96 26.14 12.27
N THR A 230 -2.55 26.44 11.11
CA THR A 230 -3.94 26.83 10.98
C THR A 230 -4.72 25.80 10.18
N LEU A 231 -5.89 25.38 10.69
CA LEU A 231 -6.80 24.53 9.92
C LEU A 231 -7.47 25.34 8.80
N TRP A 232 -7.06 25.10 7.56
CA TRP A 232 -7.65 25.75 6.40
C TRP A 232 -9.11 25.34 6.21
N PRO A 233 -10.00 26.25 5.77
CA PRO A 233 -11.38 25.90 5.46
C PRO A 233 -11.47 24.88 4.32
N LEU A 234 -12.50 24.05 4.32
CA LEU A 234 -12.82 23.21 3.18
C LEU A 234 -13.31 24.05 2.00
N GLU A 235 -12.91 23.65 0.79
CA GLU A 235 -13.51 24.24 -0.41
C GLU A 235 -14.99 23.85 -0.50
N ALA A 236 -15.84 24.80 -0.94
CA ALA A 236 -17.28 24.59 -1.03
C ALA A 236 -17.72 23.38 -1.87
N LYS A 237 -16.90 22.98 -2.87
CA LYS A 237 -17.17 21.79 -3.71
C LYS A 237 -17.13 20.45 -2.94
N TRP A 238 -16.51 20.45 -1.76
CA TRP A 238 -16.48 19.32 -0.83
C TRP A 238 -17.56 19.47 0.27
N GLY A 239 -18.55 20.32 0.00
CA GLY A 239 -19.63 20.66 0.91
C GLY A 239 -20.32 19.42 1.43
N GLU A 240 -20.60 19.47 2.72
CA GLU A 240 -21.33 18.50 3.47
C GLU A 240 -22.77 18.45 2.98
N GLN A 241 -23.36 17.24 2.92
CA GLN A 241 -24.73 17.02 2.52
C GLN A 241 -25.10 17.44 1.08
N GLY A 242 -24.10 17.58 0.20
CA GLY A 242 -24.34 17.75 -1.23
C GLY A 242 -24.90 16.47 -1.89
N GLU A 243 -25.25 16.57 -3.17
CA GLU A 243 -25.80 15.48 -3.99
C GLU A 243 -24.99 14.18 -3.89
N TYR A 244 -23.67 14.29 -3.70
CA TYR A 244 -22.76 13.14 -3.66
C TYR A 244 -22.42 12.66 -2.24
N TRP A 245 -23.01 13.28 -1.21
CA TRP A 245 -22.63 12.98 0.18
C TRP A 245 -22.79 11.50 0.58
N PRO A 246 -23.86 10.77 0.23
CA PRO A 246 -23.96 9.35 0.55
C PRO A 246 -22.84 8.50 -0.08
N TRP A 247 -22.36 8.90 -1.27
CA TRP A 247 -21.24 8.25 -1.93
C TRP A 247 -19.91 8.62 -1.25
N ASP A 248 -19.69 9.89 -0.91
CA ASP A 248 -18.50 10.36 -0.22
C ASP A 248 -18.38 9.73 1.18
N GLU A 249 -19.46 9.68 1.96
CA GLU A 249 -19.51 9.01 3.26
C GLU A 249 -19.12 7.54 3.14
N ARG A 250 -19.71 6.83 2.19
CA ARG A 250 -19.40 5.42 1.96
C ARG A 250 -17.93 5.19 1.55
N ASN A 251 -17.36 6.06 0.72
CA ASN A 251 -15.95 5.98 0.38
C ASN A 251 -15.03 6.17 1.58
N MET A 252 -15.35 7.08 2.50
CA MET A 252 -14.59 7.26 3.73
C MET A 252 -14.67 6.04 4.65
N GLU A 253 -15.84 5.38 4.74
CA GLU A 253 -16.00 4.12 5.47
C GLU A 253 -15.09 3.03 4.88
N VAL A 254 -15.07 2.89 3.55
CA VAL A 254 -14.20 1.93 2.85
C VAL A 254 -12.73 2.26 3.05
N TYR A 255 -12.36 3.54 2.92
CA TYR A 255 -10.99 3.99 3.16
C TYR A 255 -10.51 3.64 4.58
N ALA A 256 -11.33 3.96 5.59
CA ALA A 256 -11.02 3.65 6.99
C ALA A 256 -10.86 2.13 7.20
N ALA A 257 -11.75 1.33 6.62
CA ALA A 257 -11.67 -0.12 6.67
C ALA A 257 -10.39 -0.68 6.02
N MET A 258 -9.91 -0.07 4.93
CA MET A 258 -8.66 -0.45 4.28
C MET A 258 -7.44 -0.15 5.16
N VAL A 259 -7.44 0.99 5.85
CA VAL A 259 -6.37 1.37 6.80
C VAL A 259 -6.38 0.45 8.03
N ASP A 260 -7.57 0.16 8.58
CA ASP A 260 -7.75 -0.80 9.69
C ASP A 260 -7.25 -2.20 9.28
N SER A 261 -7.63 -2.70 8.10
CA SER A 261 -7.13 -3.99 7.60
C SER A 261 -5.60 -4.02 7.49
N MET A 262 -4.97 -2.89 7.11
CA MET A 262 -3.52 -2.76 7.06
C MET A 262 -2.92 -2.84 8.48
N ASP A 263 -3.48 -2.15 9.45
CA ASP A 263 -3.01 -2.21 10.85
C ASP A 263 -3.13 -3.61 11.43
N GLN A 264 -4.22 -4.34 11.14
CA GLN A 264 -4.38 -5.76 11.49
C GLN A 264 -3.26 -6.62 10.88
N GLY A 265 -2.93 -6.37 9.60
CA GLY A 265 -1.82 -7.04 8.91
C GLY A 265 -0.47 -6.76 9.55
N ILE A 266 -0.21 -5.50 9.92
CA ILE A 266 0.99 -5.12 10.68
C ILE A 266 1.02 -5.81 12.05
N GLY A 267 -0.14 -5.93 12.71
CA GLY A 267 -0.28 -6.67 13.97
C GLY A 267 0.17 -8.13 13.86
N LYS A 268 -0.20 -8.82 12.78
CA LYS A 268 0.27 -10.20 12.50
C LYS A 268 1.80 -10.26 12.35
N ILE A 269 2.39 -9.28 11.67
CA ILE A 269 3.84 -9.22 11.44
C ILE A 269 4.58 -9.00 12.77
N ILE A 270 4.13 -8.04 13.58
CA ILE A 270 4.71 -7.78 14.90
C ILE A 270 4.58 -9.02 15.78
N HIS A 271 3.42 -9.67 15.80
CA HIS A 271 3.23 -10.92 16.54
C HIS A 271 4.17 -12.05 16.06
N ALA A 272 4.44 -12.16 14.76
CA ALA A 272 5.43 -13.11 14.25
C ALA A 272 6.84 -12.81 14.77
N LEU A 273 7.25 -11.54 14.83
CA LEU A 273 8.52 -11.12 15.40
C LEU A 273 8.59 -11.41 16.91
N GLU A 274 7.50 -11.21 17.65
CA GLU A 274 7.39 -11.55 19.07
C GLU A 274 7.56 -13.06 19.30
N THR A 275 6.85 -13.89 18.52
CA THR A 275 6.85 -15.35 18.69
C THR A 275 8.13 -16.04 18.24
N THR A 276 8.86 -15.43 17.32
CA THR A 276 10.21 -15.86 16.91
C THR A 276 11.32 -15.23 17.76
N HIS A 277 10.98 -14.46 18.81
CA HIS A 277 11.93 -13.74 19.67
C HIS A 277 12.85 -12.76 18.93
N ALA A 278 12.44 -12.30 17.75
CA ALA A 278 13.22 -11.38 16.93
C ALA A 278 12.90 -9.90 17.22
N LEU A 279 11.76 -9.58 17.83
CA LEU A 279 11.27 -8.20 17.94
C LEU A 279 12.24 -7.28 18.68
N ASP A 280 12.82 -7.72 19.81
CA ASP A 280 13.73 -6.91 20.63
C ASP A 280 15.04 -6.55 19.92
N ASN A 281 15.38 -7.29 18.86
CA ASN A 281 16.56 -7.04 18.02
C ASN A 281 16.19 -6.61 16.59
N THR A 282 14.99 -6.08 16.40
CA THR A 282 14.49 -5.63 15.08
C THR A 282 14.12 -4.15 15.14
N LEU A 283 14.74 -3.34 14.30
CA LEU A 283 14.29 -1.97 14.06
C LEU A 283 13.07 -1.99 13.14
N VAL A 284 11.92 -1.58 13.67
CA VAL A 284 10.66 -1.45 12.89
C VAL A 284 10.45 0.00 12.51
N CYS A 285 10.40 0.30 11.20
CA CYS A 285 10.14 1.62 10.68
C CYS A 285 8.81 1.63 9.91
N TYR A 286 7.87 2.48 10.31
CA TYR A 286 6.63 2.73 9.57
C TYR A 286 6.68 4.12 8.94
N MET A 287 6.33 4.21 7.66
CA MET A 287 6.28 5.48 6.92
C MET A 287 5.28 5.42 5.76
N GLN A 288 4.91 6.59 5.23
CA GLN A 288 4.03 6.71 4.06
C GLN A 288 4.85 7.14 2.84
N ASP A 289 4.54 6.57 1.67
CA ASP A 289 5.21 6.95 0.41
C ASP A 289 4.61 8.23 -0.22
N ASN A 290 3.39 8.61 0.18
CA ASN A 290 2.73 9.87 -0.17
C ASN A 290 1.54 10.14 0.75
N GLY A 291 0.99 11.33 0.66
CA GLY A 291 -0.27 11.68 1.31
C GLY A 291 -1.48 10.99 0.70
N GLY A 292 -2.66 11.24 1.26
CA GLY A 292 -3.93 10.71 0.74
C GLY A 292 -4.13 11.08 -0.74
N CYS A 293 -4.72 10.16 -1.51
CA CYS A 293 -4.96 10.35 -2.93
C CYS A 293 -6.04 11.40 -3.17
N ALA A 294 -5.71 12.44 -3.94
CA ALA A 294 -6.64 13.48 -4.37
C ALA A 294 -7.20 13.25 -5.79
N GLU A 295 -6.95 12.10 -6.39
CA GLU A 295 -7.41 11.78 -7.74
C GLU A 295 -8.93 11.61 -7.78
N LYS A 296 -9.58 12.22 -8.77
CA LYS A 296 -11.02 12.16 -8.94
C LYS A 296 -11.41 10.85 -9.64
N MET A 297 -11.55 9.78 -8.87
CA MET A 297 -11.91 8.46 -9.37
C MET A 297 -13.42 8.21 -9.21
N GLY A 298 -14.21 8.72 -10.15
CA GLY A 298 -15.62 8.37 -10.27
C GLY A 298 -16.58 9.01 -9.26
N ARG A 299 -16.20 10.10 -8.59
CA ARG A 299 -17.09 10.80 -7.65
C ARG A 299 -18.44 11.13 -8.31
N GLY A 300 -19.52 10.70 -7.67
CA GLY A 300 -20.87 10.87 -8.17
C GLY A 300 -21.23 9.95 -9.34
N ASN A 301 -20.32 9.14 -9.82
CA ASN A 301 -20.63 8.11 -10.79
C ASN A 301 -21.18 6.87 -10.06
N ILE A 302 -22.43 6.93 -9.67
CA ILE A 302 -23.17 5.75 -9.21
C ILE A 302 -23.26 4.83 -10.42
N GLY A 303 -22.45 3.80 -10.46
CA GLY A 303 -22.38 2.85 -11.57
C GLY A 303 -23.75 2.26 -11.89
N LYS A 304 -23.89 1.71 -13.08
CA LYS A 304 -25.11 0.98 -13.45
C LYS A 304 -25.35 -0.16 -12.44
N PRO A 305 -26.62 -0.44 -12.09
CA PRO A 305 -26.91 -1.62 -11.29
C PRO A 305 -26.26 -2.86 -11.87
N LYS A 306 -25.76 -3.73 -10.99
CA LYS A 306 -25.21 -5.02 -11.41
C LYS A 306 -26.26 -5.75 -12.23
N ALA A 307 -25.89 -6.27 -13.40
CA ALA A 307 -26.76 -7.09 -14.22
C ALA A 307 -27.25 -8.31 -13.43
N SER A 308 -28.47 -8.78 -13.71
CA SER A 308 -29.00 -9.98 -13.05
C SER A 308 -28.26 -11.27 -13.41
N THR A 309 -27.57 -11.25 -14.55
CA THR A 309 -26.74 -12.35 -15.04
C THR A 309 -25.39 -11.81 -15.50
N PRO A 310 -24.29 -12.57 -15.35
CA PRO A 310 -22.99 -12.14 -15.84
C PRO A 310 -23.02 -11.89 -17.37
N PRO A 311 -22.55 -10.73 -17.83
CA PRO A 311 -22.51 -10.44 -19.27
C PRO A 311 -21.37 -11.14 -20.01
N LEU A 312 -20.38 -11.65 -19.26
CA LEU A 312 -19.20 -12.33 -19.78
C LEU A 312 -19.06 -13.73 -19.17
N PRO A 313 -18.37 -14.68 -19.84
CA PRO A 313 -18.06 -15.96 -19.22
C PRO A 313 -17.12 -15.77 -18.02
N PRO A 314 -17.21 -16.63 -17.00
CA PRO A 314 -16.28 -16.60 -15.87
C PRO A 314 -14.82 -16.70 -16.32
N MET A 315 -13.93 -15.98 -15.65
CA MET A 315 -12.49 -16.07 -15.88
C MET A 315 -11.96 -17.42 -15.33
N LYS A 316 -11.02 -18.04 -16.05
CA LYS A 316 -10.30 -19.21 -15.52
C LYS A 316 -9.52 -18.84 -14.26
N SER A 317 -9.35 -19.79 -13.36
CA SER A 317 -8.62 -19.57 -12.11
C SER A 317 -7.16 -19.14 -12.33
N ASP A 318 -6.52 -19.64 -13.37
CA ASP A 318 -5.13 -19.32 -13.74
C ASP A 318 -4.98 -18.05 -14.60
N ALA A 319 -6.09 -17.50 -15.12
CA ALA A 319 -6.04 -16.27 -15.90
C ALA A 319 -5.56 -15.10 -15.04
N LEU A 320 -4.62 -14.32 -15.57
CA LEU A 320 -4.15 -13.11 -14.92
C LEU A 320 -5.15 -11.98 -15.13
N GLN A 321 -5.36 -11.14 -14.10
CA GLN A 321 -6.14 -9.92 -14.26
C GLN A 321 -5.32 -8.91 -15.07
N PRO A 322 -5.78 -8.46 -16.25
CA PRO A 322 -4.97 -7.61 -17.11
C PRO A 322 -4.97 -6.15 -16.68
N ASP A 323 -6.07 -5.69 -16.10
CA ASP A 323 -6.31 -4.26 -15.88
C ASP A 323 -6.14 -3.89 -14.39
N MET A 324 -5.61 -2.69 -14.14
CA MET A 324 -5.49 -2.10 -12.81
C MET A 324 -6.87 -1.90 -12.16
N ILE A 325 -7.84 -1.43 -12.93
CA ILE A 325 -9.26 -1.42 -12.58
C ILE A 325 -9.91 -2.54 -13.39
N PRO A 326 -10.29 -3.67 -12.76
CA PRO A 326 -10.84 -4.79 -13.48
C PRO A 326 -12.08 -4.41 -14.29
N LYS A 327 -12.09 -4.76 -15.57
CA LYS A 327 -13.26 -4.63 -16.44
C LYS A 327 -14.19 -5.83 -16.32
N GLN A 328 -13.70 -6.88 -15.70
CA GLN A 328 -14.42 -8.12 -15.47
C GLN A 328 -14.00 -8.71 -14.13
N THR A 329 -14.96 -9.13 -13.35
CA THR A 329 -14.75 -9.95 -12.15
C THR A 329 -14.61 -11.43 -12.52
N ARG A 330 -14.13 -12.26 -11.58
CA ARG A 330 -13.95 -13.71 -11.83
C ARG A 330 -15.22 -14.44 -12.24
N ASP A 331 -16.37 -13.98 -11.78
CA ASP A 331 -17.69 -14.52 -12.10
C ASP A 331 -18.34 -13.91 -13.36
N GLY A 332 -17.63 -13.03 -14.08
CA GLY A 332 -18.05 -12.53 -15.39
C GLY A 332 -18.81 -11.19 -15.37
N TYR A 333 -18.83 -10.47 -14.24
CA TYR A 333 -19.45 -9.14 -14.13
C TYR A 333 -18.49 -8.01 -14.45
#